data_53e9c5af8af863edd7c28f1a3ae4f2e8
#
_entry.id   53e9c5af8af863edd7c28f1a3ae4f2e8
#
_cell.length_a   1.000
_cell.length_b   1.000
_cell.length_c   1.000
_cell.angle_alpha   90.00
_cell.angle_beta   90.00
_cell.angle_gamma   90.00
#
_symmetry.space_group_name_H-M   'P 1'
#
loop_
_entity.id
_entity.type
_entity.pdbx_description
1 polymer ?
#
loop_
_entity_poly.entity_id
_entity_poly.type
_entity_poly.pdbx_seq_one_letter_code
_entity_poly.pdbx_strand_id
1 'polypeptide(L)'
;ETKARATGEITKNNGVYDQTVNVGLNLNWTIFDGFNISTTYKQLKELERQGETNTRIAIEDFIAALTSEYYNFIQQKIRLKNFHYAMSLSKERLRIAEASHLVGKFSGLDYQQAKVDFNADSAQYIKQQELLHSSRIQLNELMANNNVNQNIIIKDSTVDVHSDLQFDDLWNSTLATNASLLKADQNTVLAQLDYKKINSRNYPYLKLNTGYGYTFNKYDINANSIRGELGFNAGITVGFNIFDGNRRREKRNASLAFKNRRLERQDLELALRSDLSNLWQAYRNNLQLLNLERQNLITAKDNHDIAMDRYIQGDLSGFEVREAQKSLLDAEERILSAEYNTKLCEISLLQISGKITKYLE
;
A
#
# COMPACT_ATOMS: atom_id res chain seq x y z
N GLU A 1 -48.47 -53.18 9.52
CA GLU A 1 -49.91 -53.51 9.36
C GLU A 1 -50.27 -53.33 7.89
N THR A 2 -50.67 -54.46 7.22
CA THR A 2 -51.05 -54.44 5.80
C THR A 2 -52.49 -54.86 5.69
N LYS A 3 -53.35 -54.10 5.04
CA LYS A 3 -54.75 -54.42 4.81
C LYS A 3 -54.93 -54.96 3.38
N ALA A 4 -55.36 -56.22 3.23
CA ALA A 4 -55.65 -56.80 1.93
C ALA A 4 -56.90 -56.13 1.32
N ARG A 5 -56.76 -55.58 0.10
CA ARG A 5 -57.82 -54.79 -0.56
C ARG A 5 -59.01 -55.61 -0.98
N ALA A 6 -58.82 -56.91 -1.22
CA ALA A 6 -59.86 -57.82 -1.69
C ALA A 6 -60.66 -58.51 -0.56
N THR A 7 -60.03 -58.74 0.60
CA THR A 7 -60.63 -59.46 1.73
C THR A 7 -60.88 -58.64 2.97
N GLY A 8 -60.30 -57.44 3.04
CA GLY A 8 -60.32 -56.58 4.22
C GLY A 8 -59.54 -57.13 5.40
N GLU A 9 -58.78 -58.18 5.23
CA GLU A 9 -57.98 -58.79 6.28
C GLU A 9 -56.80 -58.01 6.65
N ILE A 10 -56.54 -57.78 7.95
CA ILE A 10 -55.45 -57.01 8.50
C ILE A 10 -54.42 -57.97 9.07
N THR A 11 -53.25 -58.01 8.44
CA THR A 11 -52.14 -58.85 8.91
C THR A 11 -51.17 -57.93 9.69
N LYS A 12 -50.88 -58.22 10.95
CA LYS A 12 -49.88 -57.55 11.78
C LYS A 12 -48.65 -58.43 11.93
N ASN A 13 -47.53 -57.96 11.39
CA ASN A 13 -46.24 -58.58 11.55
C ASN A 13 -45.39 -57.77 12.46
N ASN A 14 -44.89 -58.29 13.55
CA ASN A 14 -43.97 -57.60 14.49
C ASN A 14 -42.54 -58.12 14.24
N GLY A 15 -41.56 -57.20 14.27
CA GLY A 15 -40.13 -57.55 14.15
C GLY A 15 -39.63 -57.71 12.69
N VAL A 16 -40.31 -57.08 11.72
CA VAL A 16 -39.90 -57.09 10.30
C VAL A 16 -38.66 -56.26 10.09
N TYR A 17 -37.63 -56.82 9.50
CA TYR A 17 -36.36 -56.18 9.24
C TYR A 17 -36.04 -56.15 7.74
N ASP A 18 -36.22 -54.97 7.10
CA ASP A 18 -35.91 -54.79 5.68
C ASP A 18 -34.60 -54.01 5.53
N GLN A 19 -33.71 -54.45 4.66
CA GLN A 19 -32.44 -53.79 4.34
C GLN A 19 -32.49 -53.27 2.90
N THR A 20 -32.15 -52.01 2.71
CA THR A 20 -32.01 -51.42 1.38
C THR A 20 -30.62 -50.76 1.26
N VAL A 21 -29.88 -51.16 0.25
CA VAL A 21 -28.60 -50.56 -0.12
C VAL A 21 -28.73 -49.96 -1.52
N ASN A 22 -28.49 -48.67 -1.63
CA ASN A 22 -28.50 -47.96 -2.90
C ASN A 22 -27.07 -47.50 -3.23
N VAL A 23 -26.57 -47.86 -4.41
CA VAL A 23 -25.29 -47.35 -4.95
C VAL A 23 -25.58 -46.80 -6.32
N GLY A 24 -25.25 -45.49 -6.51
CA GLY A 24 -25.53 -44.82 -7.79
C GLY A 24 -24.78 -43.53 -7.98
N LEU A 25 -24.75 -43.12 -9.23
CA LEU A 25 -24.22 -41.82 -9.65
C LEU A 25 -25.40 -40.95 -10.08
N ASN A 26 -25.43 -39.71 -9.54
CA ASN A 26 -26.45 -38.71 -9.87
C ASN A 26 -25.79 -37.47 -10.44
N LEU A 27 -26.23 -37.05 -11.61
CA LEU A 27 -25.83 -35.79 -12.25
C LEU A 27 -27.00 -34.82 -12.16
N ASN A 28 -26.76 -33.70 -11.48
CA ASN A 28 -27.70 -32.56 -11.42
C ASN A 28 -27.07 -31.38 -12.14
N TRP A 29 -27.54 -31.10 -13.34
CA TRP A 29 -27.02 -30.02 -14.15
C TRP A 29 -28.03 -28.91 -14.34
N THR A 30 -27.66 -27.69 -13.92
CA THR A 30 -28.47 -26.49 -14.19
C THR A 30 -28.14 -25.99 -15.57
N ILE A 31 -29.03 -26.20 -16.54
CA ILE A 31 -28.85 -25.76 -17.94
C ILE A 31 -29.08 -24.25 -18.06
N PHE A 32 -30.09 -23.73 -17.38
CA PHE A 32 -30.46 -22.34 -17.38
C PHE A 32 -30.96 -21.90 -15.99
N ASP A 33 -30.51 -20.73 -15.49
CA ASP A 33 -30.86 -20.17 -14.18
C ASP A 33 -31.15 -18.69 -14.24
N GLY A 34 -31.74 -18.19 -15.32
CA GLY A 34 -32.04 -16.79 -15.48
C GLY A 34 -30.80 -15.92 -15.69
N PHE A 35 -29.75 -16.45 -16.30
CA PHE A 35 -28.43 -15.80 -16.50
C PHE A 35 -27.58 -15.62 -15.23
N ASN A 36 -27.93 -16.26 -14.11
CA ASN A 36 -27.15 -16.16 -12.88
C ASN A 36 -25.75 -16.77 -13.07
N ILE A 37 -25.62 -17.95 -13.72
CA ILE A 37 -24.32 -18.57 -14.03
C ILE A 37 -23.44 -17.62 -14.83
N SER A 38 -23.98 -17.04 -15.93
CA SER A 38 -23.24 -16.09 -16.78
C SER A 38 -22.83 -14.83 -16.03
N THR A 39 -23.71 -14.33 -15.16
CA THR A 39 -23.42 -13.13 -14.34
C THR A 39 -22.37 -13.43 -13.27
N THR A 40 -22.45 -14.62 -12.64
CA THR A 40 -21.44 -15.08 -11.68
C THR A 40 -20.07 -15.27 -12.34
N TYR A 41 -20.02 -15.82 -13.55
CA TYR A 41 -18.78 -15.91 -14.31
C TYR A 41 -18.14 -14.53 -14.56
N LYS A 42 -18.96 -13.54 -14.99
CA LYS A 42 -18.48 -12.16 -15.18
C LYS A 42 -18.00 -11.53 -13.87
N GLN A 43 -18.69 -11.82 -12.77
CA GLN A 43 -18.31 -11.35 -11.44
C GLN A 43 -16.95 -11.92 -11.02
N LEU A 44 -16.74 -13.23 -11.20
CA LEU A 44 -15.46 -13.88 -10.89
C LEU A 44 -14.31 -13.34 -11.75
N LYS A 45 -14.57 -13.10 -13.03
CA LYS A 45 -13.59 -12.48 -13.94
C LYS A 45 -13.25 -11.04 -13.54
N GLU A 46 -14.22 -10.29 -13.03
CA GLU A 46 -13.97 -8.93 -12.52
C GLU A 46 -13.21 -8.95 -11.20
N LEU A 47 -13.45 -9.96 -10.33
CA LEU A 47 -12.67 -10.16 -9.10
C LEU A 47 -11.21 -10.54 -9.41
N GLU A 48 -10.96 -11.34 -10.45
CA GLU A 48 -9.62 -11.63 -10.95
C GLU A 48 -8.89 -10.33 -11.35
N ARG A 49 -9.52 -9.50 -12.19
CA ARG A 49 -8.97 -8.19 -12.58
C ARG A 49 -8.73 -7.27 -11.39
N GLN A 50 -9.63 -7.30 -10.39
CA GLN A 50 -9.44 -6.54 -9.16
C GLN A 50 -8.25 -7.06 -8.35
N GLY A 51 -7.99 -8.37 -8.37
CA GLY A 51 -6.77 -8.98 -7.81
C GLY A 51 -5.51 -8.42 -8.45
N GLU A 52 -5.47 -8.33 -9.79
CA GLU A 52 -4.37 -7.71 -10.54
C GLU A 52 -4.19 -6.22 -10.17
N THR A 53 -5.31 -5.49 -10.07
CA THR A 53 -5.27 -4.07 -9.66
C THR A 53 -4.76 -3.91 -8.23
N ASN A 54 -5.14 -4.77 -7.29
CA ASN A 54 -4.62 -4.76 -5.93
C ASN A 54 -3.11 -5.04 -5.89
N THR A 55 -2.63 -5.98 -6.70
CA THR A 55 -1.19 -6.25 -6.86
C THR A 55 -0.45 -5.02 -7.39
N ARG A 56 -1.03 -4.34 -8.38
CA ARG A 56 -0.47 -3.09 -8.91
C ARG A 56 -0.39 -2.00 -7.84
N ILE A 57 -1.45 -1.79 -7.03
CA ILE A 57 -1.43 -0.84 -5.91
C ILE A 57 -0.28 -1.18 -4.95
N ALA A 58 -0.15 -2.45 -4.55
CA ALA A 58 0.91 -2.88 -3.64
C ALA A 58 2.32 -2.64 -4.21
N ILE A 59 2.51 -2.84 -5.52
CA ILE A 59 3.78 -2.55 -6.20
C ILE A 59 4.05 -1.04 -6.23
N GLU A 60 3.06 -0.21 -6.57
CA GLU A 60 3.20 1.25 -6.60
C GLU A 60 3.52 1.80 -5.20
N ASP A 61 2.86 1.30 -4.15
CA ASP A 61 3.13 1.65 -2.75
C ASP A 61 4.54 1.23 -2.32
N PHE A 62 4.96 0.03 -2.71
CA PHE A 62 6.31 -0.47 -2.43
C PHE A 62 7.39 0.38 -3.11
N ILE A 63 7.21 0.73 -4.39
CA ILE A 63 8.16 1.60 -5.11
C ILE A 63 8.25 2.96 -4.43
N ALA A 64 7.11 3.54 -4.02
CA ALA A 64 7.08 4.82 -3.31
C ALA A 64 7.85 4.75 -1.98
N ALA A 65 7.59 3.71 -1.18
CA ALA A 65 8.27 3.49 0.10
C ALA A 65 9.78 3.28 -0.08
N LEU A 66 10.17 2.39 -1.01
CA LEU A 66 11.58 2.09 -1.30
C LEU A 66 12.32 3.33 -1.78
N THR A 67 11.75 4.09 -2.71
CA THR A 67 12.37 5.30 -3.27
C THR A 67 12.48 6.38 -2.19
N SER A 68 11.46 6.57 -1.35
CA SER A 68 11.49 7.53 -0.25
C SER A 68 12.58 7.19 0.77
N GLU A 69 12.71 5.92 1.15
CA GLU A 69 13.75 5.49 2.09
C GLU A 69 15.15 5.52 1.47
N TYR A 70 15.28 5.24 0.17
CA TYR A 70 16.54 5.41 -0.54
C TYR A 70 17.05 6.86 -0.46
N TYR A 71 16.19 7.85 -0.73
CA TYR A 71 16.56 9.25 -0.62
C TYR A 71 16.73 9.70 0.84
N ASN A 72 16.00 9.12 1.80
CA ASN A 72 16.27 9.32 3.22
C ASN A 72 17.69 8.84 3.58
N PHE A 73 18.08 7.66 3.12
CA PHE A 73 19.43 7.14 3.39
C PHE A 73 20.53 8.04 2.79
N ILE A 74 20.32 8.56 1.58
CA ILE A 74 21.24 9.57 0.98
C ILE A 74 21.31 10.82 1.86
N GLN A 75 20.17 11.34 2.30
CA GLN A 75 20.08 12.50 3.19
C GLN A 75 20.87 12.26 4.49
N GLN A 76 20.65 11.12 5.16
CA GLN A 76 21.36 10.79 6.40
C GLN A 76 22.89 10.68 6.19
N LYS A 77 23.32 10.16 5.04
CA LYS A 77 24.74 10.06 4.67
C LYS A 77 25.38 11.43 4.46
N ILE A 78 24.70 12.34 3.76
CA ILE A 78 25.17 13.71 3.55
C ILE A 78 25.21 14.43 4.89
N ARG A 79 24.17 14.32 5.70
CA ARG A 79 24.09 14.90 7.06
C ARG A 79 25.23 14.43 7.96
N LEU A 80 25.59 13.13 7.90
CA LEU A 80 26.76 12.62 8.62
C LEU A 80 28.07 13.28 8.19
N LYS A 81 28.24 13.49 6.86
CA LYS A 81 29.40 14.20 6.32
C LYS A 81 29.47 15.64 6.83
N ASN A 82 28.33 16.36 6.87
CA ASN A 82 28.25 17.73 7.36
C ASN A 82 28.59 17.81 8.86
N PHE A 83 28.06 16.91 9.69
CA PHE A 83 28.42 16.85 11.12
C PHE A 83 29.88 16.48 11.36
N HIS A 84 30.45 15.61 10.52
CA HIS A 84 31.88 15.31 10.59
C HIS A 84 32.72 16.54 10.26
N TYR A 85 32.34 17.34 9.26
CA TYR A 85 32.97 18.60 8.91
C TYR A 85 32.84 19.62 10.04
N ALA A 86 31.66 19.79 10.62
CA ALA A 86 31.42 20.66 11.77
C ALA A 86 32.29 20.28 12.98
N MET A 87 32.39 19.02 13.29
CA MET A 87 33.27 18.51 14.37
C MET A 87 34.75 18.83 14.07
N SER A 88 35.17 18.72 12.80
CA SER A 88 36.54 19.09 12.42
C SER A 88 36.84 20.57 12.60
N LEU A 89 35.90 21.46 12.28
CA LEU A 89 35.98 22.90 12.51
C LEU A 89 36.06 23.25 14.00
N SER A 90 35.21 22.61 14.82
CA SER A 90 35.23 22.81 16.28
C SER A 90 36.52 22.30 16.92
N LYS A 91 37.08 21.20 16.39
CA LYS A 91 38.37 20.68 16.83
C LYS A 91 39.50 21.68 16.54
N GLU A 92 39.52 22.27 15.36
CA GLU A 92 40.52 23.25 14.98
C GLU A 92 40.37 24.53 15.84
N ARG A 93 39.15 25.01 16.08
CA ARG A 93 38.89 26.13 16.98
C ARG A 93 39.36 25.85 18.42
N LEU A 94 39.12 24.61 18.95
CA LEU A 94 39.64 24.21 20.24
C LEU A 94 41.17 24.25 20.29
N ARG A 95 41.85 23.77 19.24
CA ARG A 95 43.32 23.81 19.13
C ARG A 95 43.85 25.24 19.17
N ILE A 96 43.21 26.18 18.44
CA ILE A 96 43.57 27.57 18.42
C ILE A 96 43.34 28.20 19.78
N ALA A 97 42.20 27.96 20.44
CA ALA A 97 41.87 28.47 21.77
C ALA A 97 42.85 27.98 22.84
N GLU A 98 43.25 26.69 22.80
CA GLU A 98 44.24 26.10 23.69
C GLU A 98 45.60 26.78 23.52
N ALA A 99 46.11 26.88 22.29
CA ALA A 99 47.38 27.54 21.99
C ALA A 99 47.40 29.03 22.43
N SER A 100 46.30 29.72 22.17
CA SER A 100 46.16 31.15 22.52
C SER A 100 46.03 31.35 24.02
N HIS A 101 45.41 30.42 24.75
CA HIS A 101 45.34 30.46 26.22
C HIS A 101 46.71 30.23 26.85
N LEU A 102 47.51 29.30 26.34
CA LEU A 102 48.86 29.01 26.85
C LEU A 102 49.81 30.21 26.73
N VAL A 103 49.65 31.05 25.71
CA VAL A 103 50.43 32.28 25.52
C VAL A 103 49.78 33.51 26.16
N GLY A 104 48.67 33.34 26.89
CA GLY A 104 47.99 34.41 27.63
C GLY A 104 47.14 35.35 26.77
N LYS A 105 46.88 35.01 25.49
CA LYS A 105 46.07 35.81 24.55
C LYS A 105 44.56 35.63 24.78
N PHE A 106 44.11 34.40 25.10
CA PHE A 106 42.73 34.06 25.39
C PHE A 106 42.51 33.73 26.86
N SER A 107 41.30 34.02 27.35
CA SER A 107 40.92 33.70 28.73
C SER A 107 40.71 32.17 28.91
N GLY A 108 40.77 31.70 30.16
CA GLY A 108 40.42 30.33 30.49
C GLY A 108 38.94 29.99 30.12
N LEU A 109 38.07 31.03 30.14
CA LEU A 109 36.66 30.87 29.73
C LEU A 109 36.55 30.54 28.25
N ASP A 110 37.29 31.22 27.38
CA ASP A 110 37.28 30.97 25.93
C ASP A 110 37.76 29.57 25.60
N TYR A 111 38.79 29.09 26.28
CA TYR A 111 39.25 27.68 26.14
C TYR A 111 38.22 26.69 26.60
N GLN A 112 37.59 26.86 27.78
CA GLN A 112 36.57 25.97 28.27
C GLN A 112 35.33 25.98 27.36
N GLN A 113 34.91 27.10 26.84
CA GLN A 113 33.80 27.21 25.89
C GLN A 113 34.10 26.46 24.58
N ALA A 114 35.28 26.58 24.02
CA ALA A 114 35.69 25.88 22.82
C ALA A 114 35.65 24.32 23.04
N LYS A 115 36.02 23.87 24.26
CA LYS A 115 35.94 22.46 24.65
C LYS A 115 34.50 21.96 24.75
N VAL A 116 33.60 22.75 25.34
CA VAL A 116 32.15 22.45 25.41
C VAL A 116 31.57 22.32 24.02
N ASP A 117 31.89 23.28 23.13
CA ASP A 117 31.40 23.28 21.75
C ASP A 117 31.87 22.07 20.93
N PHE A 118 33.17 21.70 21.05
CA PHE A 118 33.68 20.48 20.40
C PHE A 118 33.00 19.20 20.92
N ASN A 119 32.75 19.13 22.23
CA ASN A 119 32.01 17.97 22.79
C ASN A 119 30.55 17.91 22.28
N ALA A 120 29.91 19.09 22.16
CA ALA A 120 28.52 19.14 21.62
C ALA A 120 28.46 18.71 20.14
N ASP A 121 29.39 19.20 19.31
CA ASP A 121 29.44 18.79 17.89
C ASP A 121 29.83 17.32 17.73
N SER A 122 30.69 16.77 18.60
CA SER A 122 31.02 15.34 18.65
C SER A 122 29.81 14.50 19.02
N ALA A 123 29.02 14.95 19.99
CA ALA A 123 27.77 14.27 20.38
C ALA A 123 26.75 14.24 19.23
N GLN A 124 26.61 15.33 18.45
CA GLN A 124 25.75 15.38 17.28
C GLN A 124 26.22 14.41 16.18
N TYR A 125 27.52 14.32 15.95
CA TYR A 125 28.10 13.37 14.99
C TYR A 125 27.77 11.90 15.38
N ILE A 126 27.97 11.54 16.67
CA ILE A 126 27.65 10.18 17.18
C ILE A 126 26.16 9.88 16.99
N LYS A 127 25.29 10.83 17.35
CA LYS A 127 23.83 10.67 17.18
C LYS A 127 23.45 10.47 15.69
N GLN A 128 24.13 11.20 14.80
CA GLN A 128 23.89 11.06 13.36
C GLN A 128 24.37 9.70 12.80
N GLN A 129 25.42 9.13 13.37
CA GLN A 129 25.85 7.77 13.02
C GLN A 129 24.75 6.72 13.33
N GLU A 130 24.06 6.87 14.46
CA GLU A 130 22.93 6.02 14.84
C GLU A 130 21.77 6.16 13.85
N LEU A 131 21.40 7.38 13.46
CA LEU A 131 20.33 7.64 12.47
C LEU A 131 20.66 7.05 11.10
N LEU A 132 21.89 7.17 10.64
CA LEU A 132 22.33 6.55 9.39
C LEU A 132 22.30 5.03 9.48
N HIS A 133 22.69 4.46 10.62
CA HIS A 133 22.62 3.02 10.83
C HIS A 133 21.16 2.52 10.79
N SER A 134 20.24 3.22 11.45
CA SER A 134 18.82 2.90 11.46
C SER A 134 18.22 2.94 10.04
N SER A 135 18.49 4.01 9.28
CA SER A 135 18.02 4.13 7.89
C SER A 135 18.60 3.03 6.99
N ARG A 136 19.85 2.63 7.20
CA ARG A 136 20.46 1.48 6.48
C ARG A 136 19.73 0.17 6.75
N ILE A 137 19.36 -0.10 8.01
CA ILE A 137 18.59 -1.29 8.40
C ILE A 137 17.23 -1.27 7.70
N GLN A 138 16.54 -0.14 7.75
CA GLN A 138 15.22 0.04 7.15
C GLN A 138 15.25 -0.16 5.63
N LEU A 139 16.27 0.37 4.96
CA LEU A 139 16.45 0.18 3.52
C LEU A 139 16.75 -1.29 3.17
N ASN A 140 17.60 -1.98 3.95
CA ASN A 140 17.86 -3.42 3.77
C ASN A 140 16.60 -4.26 4.01
N GLU A 141 15.77 -3.91 5.00
CA GLU A 141 14.48 -4.56 5.27
C GLU A 141 13.55 -4.43 4.06
N LEU A 142 13.38 -3.22 3.53
CA LEU A 142 12.57 -2.98 2.32
C LEU A 142 13.09 -3.74 1.11
N MET A 143 14.40 -3.90 0.95
CA MET A 143 15.00 -4.72 -0.12
C MET A 143 14.91 -6.22 0.14
N ALA A 144 14.28 -6.65 1.25
CA ALA A 144 14.20 -8.04 1.68
C ALA A 144 15.59 -8.73 1.80
N ASN A 145 16.60 -7.97 2.21
CA ASN A 145 17.95 -8.48 2.40
C ASN A 145 18.03 -9.29 3.70
N ASN A 146 18.43 -10.55 3.62
CA ASN A 146 18.57 -11.42 4.79
C ASN A 146 19.57 -10.86 5.83
N ASN A 147 20.59 -10.13 5.41
CA ASN A 147 21.51 -9.43 6.29
C ASN A 147 21.14 -7.94 6.36
N VAL A 148 20.28 -7.56 7.29
CA VAL A 148 19.84 -6.18 7.51
C VAL A 148 20.97 -5.19 7.82
N ASN A 149 22.14 -5.68 8.24
CA ASN A 149 23.34 -4.88 8.53
C ASN A 149 24.28 -4.75 7.33
N GLN A 150 23.94 -5.30 6.19
CA GLN A 150 24.78 -5.21 5.00
C GLN A 150 25.06 -3.76 4.60
N ASN A 151 26.31 -3.49 4.22
CA ASN A 151 26.65 -2.17 3.72
C ASN A 151 26.03 -1.92 2.35
N ILE A 152 25.39 -0.78 2.19
CA ILE A 152 24.78 -0.34 0.95
C ILE A 152 25.73 0.66 0.29
N ILE A 153 26.15 0.33 -0.94
CA ILE A 153 26.95 1.23 -1.77
C ILE A 153 26.00 1.94 -2.72
N ILE A 154 25.79 3.23 -2.47
CA ILE A 154 24.99 4.07 -3.36
C ILE A 154 25.90 4.82 -4.32
N LYS A 155 25.45 4.95 -5.57
CA LYS A 155 26.15 5.72 -6.61
C LYS A 155 25.85 7.22 -6.48
N ASP A 156 24.62 7.55 -6.05
CA ASP A 156 24.17 8.92 -5.97
C ASP A 156 24.74 9.61 -4.73
N SER A 157 25.24 10.81 -4.92
CA SER A 157 25.78 11.65 -3.85
C SER A 157 24.90 12.86 -3.55
N THR A 158 23.82 13.06 -4.29
CA THR A 158 22.90 14.19 -4.22
C THR A 158 21.47 13.73 -4.41
N VAL A 159 20.53 14.52 -3.90
CA VAL A 159 19.10 14.32 -4.16
C VAL A 159 18.76 15.08 -5.44
N ASP A 160 18.57 14.35 -6.54
CA ASP A 160 18.17 14.96 -7.81
C ASP A 160 16.64 15.15 -7.85
N VAL A 161 16.20 16.36 -8.18
CA VAL A 161 14.80 16.79 -8.20
C VAL A 161 14.44 17.22 -9.61
N HIS A 162 13.36 16.62 -10.18
CA HIS A 162 12.82 17.01 -11.47
C HIS A 162 11.96 18.28 -11.33
N SER A 163 12.22 19.28 -12.16
CA SER A 163 11.50 20.57 -12.14
C SER A 163 10.34 20.67 -13.14
N ASP A 164 10.14 19.67 -13.98
CA ASP A 164 9.33 19.75 -15.21
C ASP A 164 7.89 19.23 -15.07
N LEU A 165 7.44 18.93 -13.85
CA LEU A 165 6.09 18.45 -13.60
C LEU A 165 5.05 19.54 -13.88
N GLN A 166 3.94 19.17 -14.54
CA GLN A 166 2.80 20.05 -14.81
C GLN A 166 1.53 19.49 -14.18
N PHE A 167 0.77 20.34 -13.50
CA PHE A 167 -0.44 19.93 -12.77
C PHE A 167 -1.49 19.25 -13.66
N ASP A 168 -1.78 19.84 -14.82
CA ASP A 168 -2.80 19.33 -15.72
C ASP A 168 -2.43 17.95 -16.30
N ASP A 169 -1.15 17.74 -16.60
CA ASP A 169 -0.65 16.45 -17.07
C ASP A 169 -0.72 15.37 -15.97
N LEU A 170 -0.44 15.75 -14.73
CA LEU A 170 -0.57 14.86 -13.59
C LEU A 170 -2.03 14.50 -13.33
N TRP A 171 -2.93 15.48 -13.36
CA TRP A 171 -4.35 15.24 -13.15
C TRP A 171 -4.98 14.36 -14.25
N ASN A 172 -4.69 14.65 -15.51
CA ASN A 172 -5.15 13.84 -16.63
C ASN A 172 -4.63 12.40 -16.53
N SER A 173 -3.38 12.24 -16.14
CA SER A 173 -2.79 10.92 -15.86
C SER A 173 -3.48 10.21 -14.69
N THR A 174 -3.77 10.93 -13.59
CA THR A 174 -4.48 10.39 -12.43
C THR A 174 -5.83 9.80 -12.84
N LEU A 175 -6.62 10.54 -13.61
CA LEU A 175 -7.92 10.06 -14.11
C LEU A 175 -7.80 8.81 -15.00
N ALA A 176 -6.73 8.70 -15.77
CA ALA A 176 -6.55 7.64 -16.75
C ALA A 176 -5.90 6.37 -16.14
N THR A 177 -4.99 6.52 -15.18
CA THR A 177 -4.09 5.42 -14.77
C THR A 177 -4.05 5.12 -13.28
N ASN A 178 -4.65 5.95 -12.42
CA ASN A 178 -4.61 5.73 -10.97
C ASN A 178 -5.28 4.41 -10.59
N ALA A 179 -4.52 3.53 -9.96
CA ALA A 179 -4.96 2.17 -9.62
C ALA A 179 -6.11 2.15 -8.59
N SER A 180 -6.18 3.14 -7.67
CA SER A 180 -7.26 3.25 -6.70
C SER A 180 -8.59 3.67 -7.34
N LEU A 181 -8.58 4.56 -8.34
CA LEU A 181 -9.76 4.89 -9.14
C LEU A 181 -10.23 3.69 -9.96
N LEU A 182 -9.31 2.96 -10.60
CA LEU A 182 -9.62 1.74 -11.33
C LEU A 182 -10.29 0.71 -10.43
N LYS A 183 -9.77 0.50 -9.21
CA LYS A 183 -10.38 -0.38 -8.21
C LYS A 183 -11.79 0.08 -7.80
N ALA A 184 -12.01 1.38 -7.65
CA ALA A 184 -13.34 1.94 -7.34
C ALA A 184 -14.34 1.73 -8.50
N ASP A 185 -13.89 1.85 -9.76
CA ASP A 185 -14.70 1.53 -10.94
C ASP A 185 -15.04 0.03 -10.99
N GLN A 186 -14.08 -0.87 -10.71
CA GLN A 186 -14.30 -2.31 -10.59
C GLN A 186 -15.30 -2.65 -9.48
N ASN A 187 -15.21 -2.01 -8.31
CA ASN A 187 -16.21 -2.15 -7.23
C ASN A 187 -17.62 -1.76 -7.68
N THR A 188 -17.71 -0.72 -8.51
CA THR A 188 -18.99 -0.28 -9.09
C THR A 188 -19.54 -1.32 -10.06
N VAL A 189 -18.70 -1.92 -10.91
CA VAL A 189 -19.07 -3.02 -11.81
C VAL A 189 -19.52 -4.26 -11.03
N LEU A 190 -18.80 -4.64 -9.98
CA LEU A 190 -19.16 -5.77 -9.11
C LEU A 190 -20.54 -5.57 -8.46
N ALA A 191 -20.82 -4.38 -7.92
CA ALA A 191 -22.13 -4.08 -7.35
C ALA A 191 -23.26 -4.09 -8.41
N GLN A 192 -22.97 -3.68 -9.65
CA GLN A 192 -23.91 -3.80 -10.76
C GLN A 192 -24.17 -5.27 -11.12
N LEU A 193 -23.15 -6.12 -11.09
CA LEU A 193 -23.29 -7.56 -11.34
C LEU A 193 -24.08 -8.24 -10.22
N ASP A 194 -23.89 -7.84 -8.96
CA ASP A 194 -24.70 -8.31 -7.83
C ASP A 194 -26.18 -7.96 -8.00
N TYR A 195 -26.48 -6.73 -8.41
CA TYR A 195 -27.84 -6.34 -8.75
C TYR A 195 -28.44 -7.22 -9.88
N LYS A 196 -27.67 -7.47 -10.95
CA LYS A 196 -28.08 -8.36 -12.05
C LYS A 196 -28.31 -9.78 -11.58
N LYS A 197 -27.47 -10.32 -10.69
CA LYS A 197 -27.57 -11.65 -10.09
C LYS A 197 -28.84 -11.82 -9.26
N ILE A 198 -29.24 -10.81 -8.47
CA ILE A 198 -30.51 -10.83 -7.75
C ILE A 198 -31.68 -10.76 -8.72
N ASN A 199 -31.57 -9.95 -9.77
CA ASN A 199 -32.60 -9.81 -10.79
C ASN A 199 -32.78 -11.08 -11.63
N SER A 200 -31.76 -11.94 -11.77
CA SER A 200 -31.82 -13.21 -12.51
C SER A 200 -32.86 -14.17 -11.93
N ARG A 201 -33.11 -14.10 -10.63
CA ARG A 201 -34.13 -14.91 -9.93
C ARG A 201 -35.59 -14.61 -10.38
N ASN A 202 -35.81 -13.58 -11.24
CA ASN A 202 -37.09 -13.30 -11.87
C ASN A 202 -37.34 -14.12 -13.12
N TYR A 203 -36.36 -14.88 -13.59
CA TYR A 203 -36.48 -15.73 -14.77
C TYR A 203 -36.70 -17.20 -14.37
N PRO A 204 -37.30 -18.01 -15.28
CA PRO A 204 -37.41 -19.45 -15.05
C PRO A 204 -36.01 -20.08 -14.98
N TYR A 205 -35.94 -21.27 -14.36
CA TYR A 205 -34.76 -22.11 -14.38
C TYR A 205 -35.09 -23.48 -15.05
N LEU A 206 -34.06 -24.05 -15.66
CA LEU A 206 -34.09 -25.36 -16.30
C LEU A 206 -32.97 -26.23 -15.73
N LYS A 207 -33.34 -27.37 -15.15
CA LYS A 207 -32.40 -28.33 -14.58
C LYS A 207 -32.59 -29.69 -15.24
N LEU A 208 -31.49 -30.34 -15.55
CA LEU A 208 -31.42 -31.75 -15.95
C LEU A 208 -30.97 -32.58 -14.74
N ASN A 209 -31.77 -33.55 -14.37
CA ASN A 209 -31.40 -34.51 -13.33
C ASN A 209 -31.32 -35.88 -14.00
N THR A 210 -30.22 -36.58 -13.88
CA THR A 210 -30.06 -37.94 -14.39
C THR A 210 -29.28 -38.77 -13.38
N GLY A 211 -29.66 -40.00 -13.24
CA GLY A 211 -29.03 -40.95 -12.33
C GLY A 211 -28.98 -42.34 -12.90
N TYR A 212 -27.96 -43.05 -12.53
CA TYR A 212 -27.80 -44.47 -12.82
C TYR A 212 -27.33 -45.17 -11.56
N GLY A 213 -28.07 -46.21 -11.13
CA GLY A 213 -27.74 -46.83 -9.85
C GLY A 213 -28.29 -48.26 -9.75
N TYR A 214 -27.76 -48.97 -8.78
CA TYR A 214 -28.19 -50.28 -8.39
C TYR A 214 -28.76 -50.21 -6.97
N THR A 215 -30.00 -50.74 -6.80
CA THR A 215 -30.68 -50.87 -5.52
C THR A 215 -30.76 -52.34 -5.15
N PHE A 216 -30.22 -52.71 -4.03
CA PHE A 216 -30.32 -54.01 -3.42
C PHE A 216 -31.27 -53.95 -2.23
N ASN A 217 -32.32 -54.78 -2.28
CA ASN A 217 -33.30 -54.91 -1.20
C ASN A 217 -33.29 -56.33 -0.65
N LYS A 218 -33.26 -56.46 0.66
CA LYS A 218 -33.47 -57.72 1.36
C LYS A 218 -34.68 -57.55 2.26
N TYR A 219 -35.71 -58.38 2.01
CA TYR A 219 -36.97 -58.31 2.74
C TYR A 219 -37.10 -59.53 3.64
N ASP A 220 -37.62 -59.36 4.86
CA ASP A 220 -37.80 -60.42 5.81
C ASP A 220 -39.10 -61.17 5.59
N ILE A 221 -40.15 -60.51 5.07
CA ILE A 221 -41.47 -61.02 4.86
C ILE A 221 -42.00 -60.76 3.43
N ASN A 222 -41.33 -61.23 2.43
CA ASN A 222 -41.79 -61.09 1.06
C ASN A 222 -41.56 -62.40 0.26
N ALA A 223 -42.39 -62.69 -0.73
CA ALA A 223 -42.23 -63.86 -1.60
C ALA A 223 -40.86 -63.94 -2.27
N ASN A 224 -40.22 -62.76 -2.46
CA ASN A 224 -38.83 -62.61 -2.91
C ASN A 224 -38.01 -61.99 -1.76
N SER A 225 -37.24 -62.78 -1.07
CA SER A 225 -36.39 -62.31 0.04
C SER A 225 -35.24 -61.37 -0.38
N ILE A 226 -34.84 -61.39 -1.64
CA ILE A 226 -33.76 -60.57 -2.21
C ILE A 226 -34.24 -60.06 -3.58
N ARG A 227 -34.06 -58.70 -3.78
CA ARG A 227 -34.40 -58.08 -5.05
C ARG A 227 -33.25 -57.07 -5.41
N GLY A 228 -32.63 -57.24 -6.56
CA GLY A 228 -31.67 -56.36 -7.15
C GLY A 228 -32.30 -55.63 -8.33
N GLU A 229 -32.18 -54.32 -8.36
CA GLU A 229 -32.70 -53.46 -9.43
C GLU A 229 -31.60 -52.54 -9.96
N LEU A 230 -31.39 -52.62 -11.26
CA LEU A 230 -30.56 -51.66 -11.99
C LEU A 230 -31.47 -50.62 -12.61
N GLY A 231 -31.29 -49.35 -12.26
CA GLY A 231 -32.16 -48.28 -12.70
C GLY A 231 -31.44 -47.13 -13.36
N PHE A 232 -32.02 -46.62 -14.43
CA PHE A 232 -31.65 -45.32 -15.03
C PHE A 232 -32.85 -44.38 -14.90
N ASN A 233 -32.58 -43.15 -14.43
CA ASN A 233 -33.61 -42.14 -14.39
C ASN A 233 -33.07 -40.84 -15.05
N ALA A 234 -33.92 -40.21 -15.83
CA ALA A 234 -33.67 -38.90 -16.42
C ALA A 234 -34.90 -38.01 -16.28
N GLY A 235 -34.71 -36.78 -15.89
CA GLY A 235 -35.80 -35.84 -15.73
C GLY A 235 -35.35 -34.41 -16.03
N ILE A 236 -36.26 -33.63 -16.59
CA ILE A 236 -36.10 -32.21 -16.83
C ILE A 236 -37.03 -31.48 -15.86
N THR A 237 -36.48 -30.53 -15.10
CA THR A 237 -37.26 -29.70 -14.18
C THR A 237 -37.24 -28.25 -14.69
N VAL A 238 -38.42 -27.72 -14.99
CA VAL A 238 -38.63 -26.29 -15.28
C VAL A 238 -39.32 -25.69 -14.07
N GLY A 239 -38.78 -24.63 -13.53
CA GLY A 239 -39.35 -23.93 -12.37
C GLY A 239 -39.30 -22.43 -12.52
N PHE A 240 -40.26 -21.78 -11.86
CA PHE A 240 -40.37 -20.31 -11.85
C PHE A 240 -40.89 -19.86 -10.47
N ASN A 241 -40.18 -18.87 -9.87
CA ASN A 241 -40.61 -18.28 -8.61
C ASN A 241 -41.69 -17.23 -8.86
N ILE A 242 -42.94 -17.53 -8.56
CA ILE A 242 -44.06 -16.62 -8.74
C ILE A 242 -44.04 -15.47 -7.73
N PHE A 243 -43.75 -15.77 -6.46
CA PHE A 243 -43.70 -14.78 -5.40
C PHE A 243 -42.52 -15.05 -4.47
N ASP A 244 -41.72 -13.97 -4.24
CA ASP A 244 -40.66 -13.93 -3.25
C ASP A 244 -40.55 -12.50 -2.70
N GLY A 245 -41.15 -12.25 -1.54
CA GLY A 245 -41.17 -10.95 -0.89
C GLY A 245 -39.76 -10.48 -0.47
N ASN A 246 -38.86 -11.43 -0.14
CA ASN A 246 -37.49 -11.15 0.21
C ASN A 246 -36.68 -10.58 -0.98
N ARG A 247 -36.93 -11.12 -2.16
CA ARG A 247 -36.26 -10.71 -3.41
C ARG A 247 -36.45 -9.22 -3.74
N ARG A 248 -37.64 -8.63 -3.48
CA ARG A 248 -37.88 -7.20 -3.70
C ARG A 248 -37.01 -6.35 -2.78
N ARG A 249 -36.84 -6.78 -1.53
CA ARG A 249 -35.97 -6.10 -0.56
C ARG A 249 -34.49 -6.23 -0.96
N GLU A 250 -34.03 -7.42 -1.30
CA GLU A 250 -32.67 -7.67 -1.77
C GLU A 250 -32.33 -6.84 -3.03
N LYS A 251 -33.26 -6.79 -4.01
CA LYS A 251 -33.10 -5.98 -5.22
C LYS A 251 -32.96 -4.49 -4.90
N ARG A 252 -33.78 -3.98 -3.95
CA ARG A 252 -33.68 -2.59 -3.51
C ARG A 252 -32.35 -2.32 -2.81
N ASN A 253 -31.91 -3.21 -1.93
CA ASN A 253 -30.65 -3.11 -1.23
C ASN A 253 -29.46 -3.13 -2.21
N ALA A 254 -29.46 -4.05 -3.19
CA ALA A 254 -28.42 -4.11 -4.22
C ALA A 254 -28.39 -2.85 -5.10
N SER A 255 -29.58 -2.29 -5.42
CA SER A 255 -29.65 -1.01 -6.15
C SER A 255 -29.08 0.16 -5.34
N LEU A 256 -29.30 0.19 -4.02
CA LEU A 256 -28.71 1.19 -3.13
C LEU A 256 -27.19 0.98 -3.01
N ALA A 257 -26.75 -0.26 -2.86
CA ALA A 257 -25.32 -0.59 -2.83
C ALA A 257 -24.59 -0.13 -4.10
N PHE A 258 -25.19 -0.37 -5.28
CA PHE A 258 -24.64 0.13 -6.55
C PHE A 258 -24.54 1.67 -6.59
N LYS A 259 -25.59 2.37 -6.11
CA LYS A 259 -25.56 3.84 -6.02
C LYS A 259 -24.48 4.33 -5.06
N ASN A 260 -24.33 3.67 -3.90
CA ASN A 260 -23.30 4.00 -2.93
C ASN A 260 -21.90 3.84 -3.51
N ARG A 261 -21.61 2.74 -4.23
CA ARG A 261 -20.31 2.55 -4.90
C ARG A 261 -19.98 3.64 -5.91
N ARG A 262 -20.98 4.13 -6.63
CA ARG A 262 -20.81 5.28 -7.54
C ARG A 262 -20.47 6.57 -6.81
N LEU A 263 -21.12 6.83 -5.68
CA LEU A 263 -20.82 8.01 -4.85
C LEU A 263 -19.44 7.90 -4.20
N GLU A 264 -19.07 6.73 -3.69
CA GLU A 264 -17.74 6.45 -3.13
C GLU A 264 -16.64 6.70 -4.19
N ARG A 265 -16.88 6.30 -5.44
CA ARG A 265 -15.96 6.57 -6.55
C ARG A 265 -15.82 8.07 -6.84
N GLN A 266 -16.93 8.83 -6.80
CA GLN A 266 -16.91 10.28 -7.00
C GLN A 266 -16.22 11.00 -5.84
N ASP A 267 -16.44 10.54 -4.61
CA ASP A 267 -15.79 11.06 -3.42
C ASP A 267 -14.28 10.82 -3.46
N LEU A 268 -13.85 9.61 -3.85
CA LEU A 268 -12.44 9.29 -4.06
C LEU A 268 -11.78 10.17 -5.13
N GLU A 269 -12.48 10.45 -6.25
CA GLU A 269 -11.98 11.35 -7.29
C GLU A 269 -11.77 12.76 -6.76
N LEU A 270 -12.70 13.28 -5.96
CA LEU A 270 -12.59 14.58 -5.32
C LEU A 270 -11.44 14.62 -4.30
N ALA A 271 -11.30 13.57 -3.48
CA ALA A 271 -10.20 13.43 -2.52
C ALA A 271 -8.84 13.43 -3.22
N LEU A 272 -8.68 12.62 -4.27
CA LEU A 272 -7.43 12.57 -5.05
C LEU A 272 -7.10 13.92 -5.71
N ARG A 273 -8.12 14.67 -6.17
CA ARG A 273 -7.91 16.01 -6.73
C ARG A 273 -7.43 16.99 -5.65
N SER A 274 -8.01 16.91 -4.45
CA SER A 274 -7.60 17.73 -3.31
C SER A 274 -6.15 17.41 -2.90
N ASP A 275 -5.83 16.13 -2.77
CA ASP A 275 -4.49 15.67 -2.38
C ASP A 275 -3.45 16.07 -3.44
N LEU A 276 -3.75 15.88 -4.73
CA LEU A 276 -2.87 16.30 -5.81
C LEU A 276 -2.65 17.82 -5.80
N SER A 277 -3.70 18.62 -5.53
CA SER A 277 -3.59 20.07 -5.46
C SER A 277 -2.72 20.53 -4.29
N ASN A 278 -2.90 19.92 -3.11
CA ASN A 278 -2.10 20.21 -1.93
C ASN A 278 -0.62 19.84 -2.13
N LEU A 279 -0.37 18.63 -2.66
CA LEU A 279 0.98 18.15 -2.96
C LEU A 279 1.66 19.00 -4.04
N TRP A 280 0.92 19.42 -5.06
CA TRP A 280 1.43 20.31 -6.09
C TRP A 280 1.85 21.67 -5.52
N GLN A 281 1.02 22.25 -4.65
CA GLN A 281 1.37 23.51 -3.99
C GLN A 281 2.61 23.35 -3.08
N ALA A 282 2.67 22.25 -2.31
CA ALA A 282 3.82 21.94 -1.47
C ALA A 282 5.09 21.75 -2.32
N TYR A 283 5.00 21.03 -3.43
CA TYR A 283 6.10 20.84 -4.37
C TYR A 283 6.64 22.17 -4.92
N ARG A 284 5.76 23.04 -5.39
CA ARG A 284 6.16 24.37 -5.88
C ARG A 284 6.80 25.24 -4.79
N ASN A 285 6.24 25.24 -3.58
CA ASN A 285 6.79 25.97 -2.45
C ASN A 285 8.18 25.44 -2.08
N ASN A 286 8.36 24.11 -2.05
CA ASN A 286 9.65 23.51 -1.76
C ASN A 286 10.70 23.81 -2.84
N LEU A 287 10.33 23.87 -4.13
CA LEU A 287 11.24 24.30 -5.19
C LEU A 287 11.70 25.76 -5.01
N GLN A 288 10.79 26.65 -4.64
CA GLN A 288 11.14 28.05 -4.34
C GLN A 288 12.06 28.15 -3.12
N LEU A 289 11.73 27.39 -2.05
CA LEU A 289 12.54 27.31 -0.85
C LEU A 289 13.94 26.78 -1.16
N LEU A 290 14.04 25.71 -1.97
CA LEU A 290 15.32 25.14 -2.38
C LEU A 290 16.21 26.16 -3.08
N ASN A 291 15.67 26.98 -3.97
CA ASN A 291 16.42 28.03 -4.65
C ASN A 291 16.91 29.12 -3.67
N LEU A 292 16.09 29.49 -2.69
CA LEU A 292 16.45 30.44 -1.64
C LEU A 292 17.56 29.88 -0.74
N GLU A 293 17.42 28.62 -0.30
CA GLU A 293 18.41 28.01 0.59
C GLU A 293 19.76 27.74 -0.11
N ARG A 294 19.77 27.52 -1.43
CA ARG A 294 21.01 27.48 -2.20
C ARG A 294 21.80 28.83 -2.12
N GLN A 295 21.10 29.96 -2.23
CA GLN A 295 21.71 31.27 -2.09
C GLN A 295 22.15 31.50 -0.65
N ASN A 296 21.33 31.14 0.33
CA ASN A 296 21.66 31.25 1.75
C ASN A 296 22.92 30.47 2.12
N LEU A 297 23.06 29.24 1.58
CA LEU A 297 24.24 28.42 1.85
C LEU A 297 25.54 29.08 1.37
N ILE A 298 25.52 29.65 0.16
CA ILE A 298 26.70 30.39 -0.37
C ILE A 298 27.07 31.51 0.58
N THR A 299 26.09 32.36 0.96
CA THR A 299 26.31 33.50 1.85
C THR A 299 26.77 33.03 3.25
N ALA A 300 26.20 31.97 3.80
CA ALA A 300 26.60 31.45 5.11
C ALA A 300 28.02 30.87 5.10
N LYS A 301 28.45 30.27 3.99
CA LYS A 301 29.80 29.77 3.81
C LYS A 301 30.81 30.92 3.74
N ASP A 302 30.54 31.94 2.93
CA ASP A 302 31.41 33.14 2.83
C ASP A 302 31.53 33.84 4.19
N ASN A 303 30.40 33.97 4.92
CA ASN A 303 30.41 34.58 6.26
C ASN A 303 31.25 33.75 7.25
N HIS A 304 31.13 32.42 7.23
CA HIS A 304 31.94 31.53 8.07
C HIS A 304 33.44 31.65 7.75
N ASP A 305 33.81 31.67 6.48
CA ASP A 305 35.21 31.73 6.05
C ASP A 305 35.85 33.10 6.48
N ILE A 306 35.13 34.19 6.28
CA ILE A 306 35.55 35.52 6.77
C ILE A 306 35.69 35.55 8.30
N ALA A 307 34.72 34.97 9.02
CA ALA A 307 34.77 34.94 10.50
C ALA A 307 35.96 34.12 11.00
N MET A 308 36.27 32.98 10.35
CA MET A 308 37.39 32.12 10.71
C MET A 308 38.74 32.80 10.45
N ASP A 309 38.91 33.48 9.32
CA ASP A 309 40.12 34.24 9.01
C ASP A 309 40.40 35.34 10.05
N ARG A 310 39.38 36.11 10.43
CA ARG A 310 39.48 37.13 11.47
C ARG A 310 39.80 36.55 12.85
N TYR A 311 39.23 35.38 13.16
CA TYR A 311 39.52 34.71 14.44
C TYR A 311 40.98 34.26 14.52
N ILE A 312 41.55 33.72 13.44
CA ILE A 312 42.96 33.35 13.40
C ILE A 312 43.87 34.58 13.62
N GLN A 313 43.51 35.76 13.07
CA GLN A 313 44.21 37.00 13.28
C GLN A 313 44.04 37.54 14.72
N GLY A 314 42.99 37.08 15.41
CA GLY A 314 42.67 37.52 16.78
C GLY A 314 41.77 38.74 16.85
N ASP A 315 41.15 39.11 15.73
CA ASP A 315 40.26 40.29 15.59
C ASP A 315 38.79 39.94 15.85
N LEU A 316 38.49 38.66 16.04
CA LEU A 316 37.12 38.17 16.29
C LEU A 316 37.10 37.25 17.51
N SER A 317 36.00 37.28 18.28
CA SER A 317 35.82 36.42 19.44
C SER A 317 35.44 34.98 19.01
N GLY A 318 35.75 33.98 19.85
CA GLY A 318 35.35 32.60 19.64
C GLY A 318 33.83 32.41 19.57
N PHE A 319 33.06 33.28 20.24
CA PHE A 319 31.59 33.28 20.20
C PHE A 319 31.06 33.67 18.82
N GLU A 320 31.62 34.72 18.20
CA GLU A 320 31.19 35.17 16.86
C GLU A 320 31.51 34.14 15.78
N VAL A 321 32.66 33.47 15.86
CA VAL A 321 33.00 32.35 14.94
C VAL A 321 32.05 31.16 15.15
N ARG A 322 31.69 30.86 16.41
CA ARG A 322 30.70 29.78 16.69
C ARG A 322 29.34 30.10 16.09
N GLU A 323 28.89 31.34 16.15
CA GLU A 323 27.61 31.75 15.56
C GLU A 323 27.65 31.65 14.03
N ALA A 324 28.75 32.05 13.38
CA ALA A 324 28.94 31.88 11.95
C ALA A 324 28.99 30.40 11.55
N GLN A 325 29.68 29.53 12.31
CA GLN A 325 29.71 28.09 12.12
C GLN A 325 28.32 27.48 12.26
N LYS A 326 27.54 27.84 13.27
CA LYS A 326 26.20 27.41 13.49
C LYS A 326 25.27 27.81 12.33
N SER A 327 25.39 29.06 11.88
CA SER A 327 24.64 29.59 10.73
C SER A 327 24.93 28.79 9.45
N LEU A 328 26.17 28.38 9.20
CA LEU A 328 26.55 27.51 8.09
C LEU A 328 25.92 26.15 8.20
N LEU A 329 26.00 25.50 9.37
CA LEU A 329 25.40 24.18 9.60
C LEU A 329 23.88 24.21 9.46
N ASP A 330 23.22 25.24 9.97
CA ASP A 330 21.79 25.43 9.83
C ASP A 330 21.39 25.63 8.35
N ALA A 331 22.21 26.33 7.55
CA ALA A 331 21.98 26.48 6.12
C ALA A 331 22.16 25.17 5.36
N GLU A 332 23.19 24.37 5.68
CA GLU A 332 23.39 23.01 5.12
C GLU A 332 22.23 22.08 5.45
N GLU A 333 21.70 22.14 6.67
CA GLU A 333 20.55 21.35 7.08
C GLU A 333 19.26 21.78 6.39
N ARG A 334 19.02 23.09 6.23
CA ARG A 334 17.83 23.60 5.53
C ARG A 334 17.81 23.22 4.05
N ILE A 335 18.94 23.37 3.34
CA ILE A 335 19.01 22.97 1.93
C ILE A 335 18.77 21.47 1.76
N LEU A 336 19.41 20.65 2.58
CA LEU A 336 19.26 19.19 2.55
C LEU A 336 17.82 18.75 2.84
N SER A 337 17.16 19.41 3.79
CA SER A 337 15.75 19.18 4.11
C SER A 337 14.83 19.63 2.97
N ALA A 338 15.12 20.79 2.33
CA ALA A 338 14.35 21.27 1.19
C ALA A 338 14.47 20.32 -0.03
N GLU A 339 15.67 19.82 -0.34
CA GLU A 339 15.90 18.84 -1.40
C GLU A 339 15.11 17.57 -1.15
N TYR A 340 15.20 17.00 0.05
CA TYR A 340 14.49 15.78 0.42
C TYR A 340 12.97 15.97 0.40
N ASN A 341 12.44 17.04 0.99
CA ASN A 341 11.01 17.32 1.00
C ASN A 341 10.45 17.54 -0.41
N THR A 342 11.20 18.19 -1.28
CA THR A 342 10.83 18.36 -2.69
C THR A 342 10.74 17.00 -3.39
N LYS A 343 11.71 16.11 -3.13
CA LYS A 343 11.73 14.75 -3.68
C LYS A 343 10.58 13.90 -3.17
N LEU A 344 10.22 13.99 -1.90
CA LEU A 344 9.03 13.31 -1.35
C LEU A 344 7.74 13.79 -2.03
N CYS A 345 7.59 15.09 -2.26
CA CYS A 345 6.44 15.62 -3.00
C CYS A 345 6.41 15.09 -4.43
N GLU A 346 7.55 15.03 -5.12
CA GLU A 346 7.69 14.45 -6.47
C GLU A 346 7.25 12.97 -6.50
N ILE A 347 7.77 12.14 -5.58
CA ILE A 347 7.40 10.73 -5.45
C ILE A 347 5.89 10.57 -5.25
N SER A 348 5.29 11.35 -4.34
CA SER A 348 3.86 11.30 -4.05
C SER A 348 3.00 11.76 -5.24
N LEU A 349 3.42 12.80 -5.97
CA LEU A 349 2.76 13.27 -7.19
C LEU A 349 2.79 12.22 -8.30
N LEU A 350 3.93 11.52 -8.47
CA LEU A 350 4.08 10.44 -9.44
C LEU A 350 3.27 9.20 -9.04
N GLN A 351 3.18 8.89 -7.75
CA GLN A 351 2.35 7.80 -7.24
C GLN A 351 0.86 8.06 -7.50
N ILE A 352 0.34 9.25 -7.14
CA ILE A 352 -1.07 9.60 -7.38
C ILE A 352 -1.37 9.61 -8.87
N SER A 353 -0.45 10.10 -9.71
CA SER A 353 -0.63 10.10 -11.16
C SER A 353 -0.43 8.75 -11.85
N GLY A 354 -0.11 7.67 -11.10
CA GLY A 354 0.15 6.33 -11.63
C GLY A 354 1.41 6.25 -12.50
N LYS A 355 2.34 7.18 -12.33
CA LYS A 355 3.61 7.27 -13.09
C LYS A 355 4.84 6.86 -12.28
N ILE A 356 4.64 6.33 -11.07
CA ILE A 356 5.77 6.02 -10.16
C ILE A 356 6.70 4.94 -10.71
N THR A 357 6.22 4.09 -11.61
CA THR A 357 7.04 3.05 -12.28
C THR A 357 8.20 3.61 -13.10
N LYS A 358 8.20 4.92 -13.39
CA LYS A 358 9.35 5.60 -14.02
C LYS A 358 10.65 5.50 -13.19
N TYR A 359 10.56 5.24 -11.89
CA TYR A 359 11.73 4.99 -11.05
C TYR A 359 12.35 3.60 -11.26
N LEU A 360 11.70 2.71 -12.04
CA LEU A 360 12.23 1.39 -12.38
C LEU A 360 12.98 1.39 -13.73
N GLU A 361 12.84 2.43 -14.53
CA GLU A 361 13.53 2.64 -15.81
C GLU A 361 14.87 3.37 -15.61
#